data_51c2733ad5bbcafbee33772fbdce8c3e
#
_entry.id   51c2733ad5bbcafbee33772fbdce8c3e
#
_cell.length_a   1.000
_cell.length_b   1.000
_cell.length_c   1.000
_cell.angle_alpha   90.00
_cell.angle_beta   90.00
_cell.angle_gamma   90.00
#
_symmetry.space_group_name_H-M   'P 1'
#
loop_
_entity.id
_entity.type
_entity.pdbx_description
1 polymer ?
#
loop_
_entity_poly.entity_id
_entity_poly.type
_entity_poly.pdbx_seq_one_letter_code
_entity_poly.pdbx_strand_id
1 'polypeptide(L)'
;MPHPKFRERRAEVEDQTQRSRQRRLIVLAGLIALGLLGWAATQSALLDVDEVRIVGAERTSAEYLRNVAGVELGTPVLGLDTNTIEERLALLPEVAAVTVASNWGGLVTVEITERLPVARIESADGTAVIAGDGLVLEIIERIPLGGGTGLSDTGLSDTGLSDTGLSDTGVSTTGLSN
;
A
#
# COMPACT_ATOMS: atom_id res chain seq x y z
N MET A 1 65.62 -50.86 -24.68
CA MET A 1 64.54 -50.49 -25.62
C MET A 1 63.22 -50.74 -24.92
N PRO A 2 62.42 -49.77 -24.58
CA PRO A 2 61.17 -49.97 -23.88
C PRO A 2 60.11 -50.57 -24.81
N HIS A 3 59.40 -51.61 -24.30
CA HIS A 3 58.42 -52.43 -24.99
C HIS A 3 57.23 -51.59 -25.43
N PRO A 4 56.75 -51.70 -26.68
CA PRO A 4 55.66 -50.87 -27.21
C PRO A 4 54.33 -51.00 -26.47
N LYS A 5 54.09 -52.10 -25.76
CA LYS A 5 52.85 -52.37 -25.00
C LYS A 5 52.62 -51.44 -23.80
N PHE A 6 53.62 -50.71 -23.31
CA PHE A 6 53.49 -49.76 -22.20
C PHE A 6 53.03 -48.36 -22.63
N ARG A 7 53.12 -48.02 -23.91
CA ARG A 7 52.66 -46.72 -24.45
C ARG A 7 51.17 -46.73 -24.73
N GLU A 8 50.63 -47.89 -25.15
CA GLU A 8 49.19 -48.03 -25.47
C GLU A 8 48.33 -47.95 -24.20
N ARG A 9 48.77 -48.55 -23.09
CA ARG A 9 47.99 -48.49 -21.83
C ARG A 9 47.96 -47.10 -21.18
N ARG A 10 48.93 -46.25 -21.39
CA ARG A 10 48.95 -44.89 -20.87
C ARG A 10 47.95 -43.98 -21.62
N ALA A 11 47.86 -44.15 -22.93
CA ALA A 11 46.93 -43.37 -23.76
C ALA A 11 45.45 -43.70 -23.43
N GLU A 12 45.11 -44.97 -23.16
CA GLU A 12 43.74 -45.34 -22.78
C GLU A 12 43.31 -44.82 -21.41
N VAL A 13 44.24 -44.72 -20.46
CA VAL A 13 43.95 -44.23 -19.07
C VAL A 13 43.81 -42.71 -19.08
N GLU A 14 44.59 -41.99 -19.89
CA GLU A 14 44.49 -40.54 -20.04
C GLU A 14 43.19 -40.12 -20.72
N ASP A 15 42.72 -40.85 -21.73
CA ASP A 15 41.48 -40.60 -22.43
C ASP A 15 40.22 -40.81 -21.54
N GLN A 16 40.24 -41.83 -20.66
CA GLN A 16 39.13 -42.11 -19.74
C GLN A 16 39.01 -41.04 -18.63
N THR A 17 40.17 -40.56 -18.11
CA THR A 17 40.17 -39.53 -17.07
C THR A 17 39.75 -38.17 -17.65
N GLN A 18 40.10 -37.89 -18.89
CA GLN A 18 39.73 -36.64 -19.56
C GLN A 18 38.24 -36.61 -19.89
N ARG A 19 37.66 -37.71 -20.36
CA ARG A 19 36.21 -37.84 -20.61
C ARG A 19 35.36 -37.77 -19.33
N SER A 20 35.85 -38.32 -18.23
CA SER A 20 35.18 -38.27 -16.95
C SER A 20 35.18 -36.85 -16.34
N ARG A 21 36.31 -36.12 -16.49
CA ARG A 21 36.41 -34.71 -16.07
C ARG A 21 35.50 -33.82 -16.92
N GLN A 22 35.47 -34.02 -18.21
CA GLN A 22 34.64 -33.29 -19.16
C GLN A 22 33.13 -33.52 -18.87
N ARG A 23 32.71 -34.75 -18.59
CA ARG A 23 31.33 -35.05 -18.17
C ARG A 23 30.98 -34.38 -16.85
N ARG A 24 31.86 -34.37 -15.85
CA ARG A 24 31.64 -33.69 -14.56
C ARG A 24 31.52 -32.17 -14.74
N LEU A 25 32.34 -31.57 -15.61
CA LEU A 25 32.26 -30.15 -15.92
C LEU A 25 30.96 -29.81 -16.66
N ILE A 26 30.50 -30.64 -17.59
CA ILE A 26 29.22 -30.46 -18.28
C ILE A 26 28.06 -30.56 -17.30
N VAL A 27 28.06 -31.54 -16.37
CA VAL A 27 27.03 -31.68 -15.36
C VAL A 27 27.04 -30.49 -14.40
N LEU A 28 28.21 -30.05 -13.96
CA LEU A 28 28.36 -28.90 -13.08
C LEU A 28 27.88 -27.61 -13.78
N ALA A 29 28.27 -27.40 -15.05
CA ALA A 29 27.80 -26.27 -15.83
C ALA A 29 26.30 -26.32 -16.06
N GLY A 30 25.71 -27.50 -16.27
CA GLY A 30 24.27 -27.70 -16.38
C GLY A 30 23.53 -27.35 -15.08
N LEU A 31 24.06 -27.77 -13.93
CA LEU A 31 23.50 -27.43 -12.64
C LEU A 31 23.58 -25.92 -12.34
N ILE A 32 24.70 -25.29 -12.68
CA ILE A 32 24.86 -23.84 -12.54
C ILE A 32 23.88 -23.11 -13.46
N ALA A 33 23.76 -23.53 -14.72
CA ALA A 33 22.82 -22.93 -15.67
C ALA A 33 21.37 -23.08 -15.19
N LEU A 34 20.99 -24.26 -14.66
CA LEU A 34 19.67 -24.50 -14.09
C LEU A 34 19.42 -23.62 -12.87
N GLY A 35 20.40 -23.45 -12.01
CA GLY A 35 20.33 -22.56 -10.85
C GLY A 35 20.17 -21.09 -11.26
N LEU A 36 20.91 -20.65 -12.26
CA LEU A 36 20.80 -19.29 -12.81
C LEU A 36 19.44 -19.05 -13.49
N LEU A 37 18.93 -20.05 -14.23
CA LEU A 37 17.59 -19.98 -14.82
C LEU A 37 16.50 -19.93 -13.75
N GLY A 38 16.61 -20.73 -12.70
CA GLY A 38 15.70 -20.69 -11.56
C GLY A 38 15.73 -19.33 -10.85
N TRP A 39 16.92 -18.81 -10.61
CA TRP A 39 17.08 -17.49 -10.00
C TRP A 39 16.55 -16.36 -10.93
N ALA A 40 16.80 -16.41 -12.21
CA ALA A 40 16.26 -15.45 -13.19
C ALA A 40 14.72 -15.52 -13.26
N ALA A 41 14.15 -16.72 -13.12
CA ALA A 41 12.68 -16.89 -13.09
C ALA A 41 12.05 -16.21 -11.87
N THR A 42 12.75 -16.19 -10.71
CA THR A 42 12.25 -15.48 -9.49
C THR A 42 12.31 -13.96 -9.62
N GLN A 43 13.09 -13.44 -10.53
CA GLN A 43 13.19 -12.01 -10.86
C GLN A 43 12.31 -11.63 -12.05
N SER A 44 11.50 -12.56 -12.54
CA SER A 44 10.60 -12.32 -13.65
C SER A 44 9.34 -11.60 -13.18
N ALA A 45 8.90 -10.60 -13.92
CA ALA A 45 7.65 -9.86 -13.72
C ALA A 45 6.40 -10.77 -13.65
N LEU A 46 6.50 -12.05 -13.99
CA LEU A 46 5.43 -13.04 -13.87
C LEU A 46 5.12 -13.44 -12.41
N LEU A 47 6.00 -13.08 -11.47
CA LEU A 47 5.88 -13.40 -10.04
C LEU A 47 5.77 -12.14 -9.18
N ASP A 48 5.52 -11.00 -9.80
CA ASP A 48 5.34 -9.74 -9.12
C ASP A 48 3.87 -9.53 -8.71
N VAL A 49 3.63 -8.67 -7.72
CA VAL A 49 2.28 -8.28 -7.31
C VAL A 49 1.66 -7.40 -8.40
N ASP A 50 0.65 -7.92 -9.08
CA ASP A 50 -0.10 -7.21 -10.11
C ASP A 50 -1.33 -6.51 -9.54
N GLU A 51 -1.97 -7.12 -8.55
CA GLU A 51 -3.22 -6.63 -7.97
C GLU A 51 -3.25 -6.85 -6.45
N VAL A 52 -3.66 -5.82 -5.72
CA VAL A 52 -3.99 -5.91 -4.29
C VAL A 52 -5.49 -5.75 -4.13
N ARG A 53 -6.17 -6.83 -3.73
CA ARG A 53 -7.61 -6.86 -3.51
C ARG A 53 -7.92 -6.85 -2.02
N ILE A 54 -8.72 -5.86 -1.61
CA ILE A 54 -9.22 -5.75 -0.24
C ILE A 54 -10.68 -6.21 -0.21
N VAL A 55 -10.99 -7.09 0.72
CA VAL A 55 -12.33 -7.68 0.89
C VAL A 55 -12.77 -7.47 2.34
N GLY A 56 -14.04 -7.14 2.55
CA GLY A 56 -14.62 -6.96 3.88
C GLY A 56 -14.49 -5.55 4.45
N ALA A 57 -13.88 -4.61 3.73
CA ALA A 57 -13.86 -3.21 4.08
C ALA A 57 -15.12 -2.51 3.55
N GLU A 58 -16.06 -2.22 4.43
CA GLU A 58 -17.33 -1.54 4.09
C GLU A 58 -17.33 -0.07 4.52
N ARG A 59 -16.64 0.23 5.60
CA ARG A 59 -16.63 1.56 6.23
C ARG A 59 -15.29 2.26 6.05
N THR A 60 -14.21 1.49 6.06
CA THR A 60 -12.86 2.00 5.89
C THR A 60 -12.48 2.02 4.41
N SER A 61 -11.87 3.10 3.98
CA SER A 61 -11.44 3.22 2.58
C SER A 61 -10.43 2.11 2.21
N ALA A 62 -10.72 1.38 1.14
CA ALA A 62 -9.80 0.36 0.61
C ALA A 62 -8.45 0.96 0.18
N GLU A 63 -8.43 2.23 -0.25
CA GLU A 63 -7.20 2.94 -0.59
C GLU A 63 -6.34 3.21 0.64
N TYR A 64 -6.97 3.64 1.74
CA TYR A 64 -6.28 3.84 3.01
C TYR A 64 -5.67 2.53 3.52
N LEU A 65 -6.44 1.45 3.52
CA LEU A 65 -5.97 0.12 3.94
C LEU A 65 -4.82 -0.38 3.06
N ARG A 66 -4.87 -0.13 1.75
CA ARG A 66 -3.79 -0.47 0.82
C ARG A 66 -2.51 0.29 1.14
N ASN A 67 -2.63 1.57 1.46
CA ASN A 67 -1.49 2.41 1.84
C ASN A 67 -0.86 1.93 3.16
N VAL A 68 -1.68 1.57 4.16
CA VAL A 68 -1.20 1.03 5.44
C VAL A 68 -0.56 -0.35 5.25
N ALA A 69 -1.13 -1.20 4.41
CA ALA A 69 -0.56 -2.50 4.07
C ALA A 69 0.87 -2.36 3.50
N GLY A 70 1.14 -1.26 2.79
CA GLY A 70 2.46 -0.96 2.24
C GLY A 70 2.91 -1.96 1.17
N VAL A 71 1.95 -2.54 0.43
CA VAL A 71 2.23 -3.46 -0.68
C VAL A 71 2.32 -2.65 -1.97
N GLU A 72 3.51 -2.60 -2.52
CA GLU A 72 3.75 -1.95 -3.81
C GLU A 72 3.54 -2.93 -4.96
N LEU A 73 2.88 -2.47 -6.02
CA LEU A 73 2.76 -3.23 -7.27
C LEU A 73 4.16 -3.42 -7.87
N GLY A 74 4.42 -4.60 -8.42
CA GLY A 74 5.73 -4.96 -8.93
C GLY A 74 6.69 -5.52 -7.87
N THR A 75 6.25 -5.69 -6.63
CA THR A 75 7.05 -6.38 -5.60
C THR A 75 6.98 -7.89 -5.83
N PRO A 76 8.12 -8.63 -5.76
CA PRO A 76 8.09 -10.08 -5.89
C PRO A 76 7.22 -10.75 -4.82
N VAL A 77 6.21 -11.52 -5.24
CA VAL A 77 5.29 -12.25 -4.34
C VAL A 77 6.03 -13.19 -3.40
N LEU A 78 7.12 -13.81 -3.87
CA LEU A 78 7.96 -14.72 -3.07
C LEU A 78 8.68 -14.05 -1.91
N GLY A 79 8.89 -12.73 -2.00
CA GLY A 79 9.53 -11.93 -0.94
C GLY A 79 8.53 -11.20 -0.06
N LEU A 80 7.23 -11.37 -0.30
CA LEU A 80 6.20 -10.67 0.44
C LEU A 80 5.98 -11.31 1.82
N ASP A 81 6.27 -10.55 2.86
CA ASP A 81 6.00 -10.97 4.23
C ASP A 81 4.54 -10.62 4.61
N THR A 82 3.65 -11.60 4.39
CA THR A 82 2.22 -11.45 4.69
C THR A 82 1.97 -11.21 6.18
N ASN A 83 2.79 -11.79 7.08
CA ASN A 83 2.64 -11.60 8.52
C ASN A 83 2.90 -10.13 8.92
N THR A 84 3.94 -9.53 8.37
CA THR A 84 4.22 -8.09 8.61
C THR A 84 3.08 -7.20 8.13
N ILE A 85 2.42 -7.56 7.01
CA ILE A 85 1.27 -6.81 6.49
C ILE A 85 0.06 -6.98 7.44
N GLU A 86 -0.20 -8.21 7.88
CA GLU A 86 -1.26 -8.51 8.86
C GLU A 86 -1.05 -7.73 10.16
N GLU A 87 0.18 -7.75 10.71
CA GLU A 87 0.51 -7.00 11.92
C GLU A 87 0.28 -5.51 11.78
N ARG A 88 0.67 -4.90 10.66
CA ARG A 88 0.43 -3.47 10.41
C ARG A 88 -1.05 -3.13 10.36
N LEU A 89 -1.84 -3.92 9.66
CA LEU A 89 -3.27 -3.73 9.54
C LEU A 89 -4.01 -4.02 10.85
N ALA A 90 -3.55 -4.98 11.64
CA ALA A 90 -4.11 -5.30 12.95
C ALA A 90 -3.90 -4.20 14.00
N LEU A 91 -2.95 -3.28 13.78
CA LEU A 91 -2.75 -2.11 14.64
C LEU A 91 -3.85 -1.04 14.46
N LEU A 92 -4.62 -1.12 13.38
CA LEU A 92 -5.70 -0.18 13.14
C LEU A 92 -6.88 -0.46 14.08
N PRO A 93 -7.40 0.56 14.78
CA PRO A 93 -8.51 0.38 15.71
C PRO A 93 -9.78 -0.11 15.01
N GLU A 94 -9.97 0.22 13.74
CA GLU A 94 -11.12 -0.18 12.94
C GLU A 94 -11.09 -1.66 12.52
N VAL A 95 -9.93 -2.33 12.64
CA VAL A 95 -9.74 -3.71 12.19
C VAL A 95 -9.86 -4.68 13.35
N ALA A 96 -10.86 -5.57 13.29
CA ALA A 96 -11.04 -6.63 14.28
C ALA A 96 -10.17 -7.85 13.97
N ALA A 97 -10.09 -8.23 12.71
CA ALA A 97 -9.25 -9.31 12.22
C ALA A 97 -8.80 -9.04 10.79
N VAL A 98 -7.65 -9.56 10.43
CA VAL A 98 -7.10 -9.46 9.08
C VAL A 98 -6.42 -10.78 8.71
N THR A 99 -6.56 -11.17 7.45
CA THR A 99 -5.85 -12.31 6.87
C THR A 99 -5.34 -11.89 5.50
N VAL A 100 -4.06 -12.16 5.24
CA VAL A 100 -3.41 -11.83 3.97
C VAL A 100 -3.02 -13.12 3.26
N ALA A 101 -3.51 -13.30 2.05
CA ALA A 101 -3.17 -14.41 1.17
C ALA A 101 -2.58 -13.89 -0.14
N SER A 102 -1.49 -14.50 -0.57
CA SER A 102 -0.90 -14.24 -1.88
C SER A 102 -0.95 -15.49 -2.75
N ASN A 103 -1.07 -15.30 -4.06
CA ASN A 103 -1.01 -16.40 -5.01
C ASN A 103 0.10 -16.17 -6.05
N TRP A 104 0.48 -17.23 -6.75
CA TRP A 104 1.51 -17.23 -7.79
C TRP A 104 1.15 -16.40 -9.04
N GLY A 105 -0.11 -15.94 -9.14
CA GLY A 105 -0.61 -15.11 -10.23
C GLY A 105 -0.58 -13.62 -9.91
N GLY A 106 0.24 -13.16 -8.95
CA GLY A 106 0.41 -11.74 -8.64
C GLY A 106 -0.75 -11.09 -7.88
N LEU A 107 -1.76 -11.87 -7.45
CA LEU A 107 -2.87 -11.36 -6.66
C LEU A 107 -2.59 -11.51 -5.15
N VAL A 108 -2.60 -10.40 -4.45
CA VAL A 108 -2.59 -10.33 -2.98
C VAL A 108 -4.01 -10.01 -2.51
N THR A 109 -4.62 -10.92 -1.75
CA THR A 109 -5.94 -10.73 -1.18
C THR A 109 -5.81 -10.41 0.31
N VAL A 110 -6.32 -9.28 0.72
CA VAL A 110 -6.40 -8.83 2.12
C VAL A 110 -7.87 -8.93 2.55
N GLU A 111 -8.17 -9.90 3.39
CA GLU A 111 -9.51 -10.09 3.96
C GLU A 111 -9.54 -9.42 5.34
N ILE A 112 -10.45 -8.46 5.51
CA ILE A 112 -10.56 -7.65 6.71
C ILE A 112 -11.93 -7.86 7.33
N THR A 113 -11.95 -8.04 8.65
CA THR A 113 -13.17 -7.94 9.45
C THR A 113 -13.11 -6.61 10.21
N GLU A 114 -14.03 -5.72 9.87
CA GLU A 114 -14.10 -4.41 10.54
C GLU A 114 -14.75 -4.52 11.92
N ARG A 115 -14.27 -3.70 12.87
CA ARG A 115 -14.93 -3.52 14.16
C ARG A 115 -16.18 -2.67 14.00
N LEU A 116 -17.28 -3.16 14.57
CA LEU A 116 -18.54 -2.43 14.54
C LEU A 116 -18.67 -1.58 15.81
N PRO A 117 -18.99 -0.29 15.68
CA PRO A 117 -19.30 0.56 16.81
C PRO A 117 -20.62 0.11 17.43
N VAL A 118 -20.63 -0.11 18.73
CA VAL A 118 -21.84 -0.55 19.48
C VAL A 118 -22.32 0.50 20.48
N ALA A 119 -21.45 1.40 20.93
CA ALA A 119 -21.81 2.42 21.90
C ALA A 119 -21.10 3.74 21.65
N ARG A 120 -21.73 4.82 22.10
CA ARG A 120 -21.14 6.14 22.22
C ARG A 120 -21.21 6.58 23.66
N ILE A 121 -20.10 6.99 24.22
CA ILE A 121 -20.03 7.50 25.59
C ILE A 121 -19.67 8.98 25.53
N GLU A 122 -20.55 9.81 26.04
CA GLU A 122 -20.31 11.25 26.20
C GLU A 122 -19.49 11.50 27.45
N SER A 123 -18.42 12.25 27.30
CA SER A 123 -17.56 12.74 28.38
C SER A 123 -17.47 14.27 28.32
N ALA A 124 -16.86 14.86 29.35
CA ALA A 124 -16.63 16.29 29.41
C ALA A 124 -15.73 16.76 28.22
N ASP A 125 -14.82 15.89 27.76
CA ASP A 125 -13.83 16.19 26.75
C ASP A 125 -14.27 15.83 25.34
N GLY A 126 -15.36 15.07 25.17
CA GLY A 126 -15.85 14.65 23.85
C GLY A 126 -16.70 13.39 23.89
N THR A 127 -16.96 12.83 22.73
CA THR A 127 -17.71 11.58 22.56
C THR A 127 -16.75 10.48 22.12
N ALA A 128 -16.65 9.43 22.93
CA ALA A 128 -15.92 8.22 22.57
C ALA A 128 -16.85 7.22 21.88
N VAL A 129 -16.42 6.69 20.74
CA VAL A 129 -17.09 5.61 20.01
C VAL A 129 -16.42 4.30 20.38
N ILE A 130 -17.19 3.32 20.87
CA ILE A 130 -16.67 2.07 21.42
C ILE A 130 -17.17 0.90 20.57
N ALA A 131 -16.27 -0.01 20.27
CA ALA A 131 -16.56 -1.28 19.61
C ALA A 131 -17.10 -2.33 20.60
N GLY A 132 -17.64 -3.44 20.06
CA GLY A 132 -18.24 -4.51 20.86
C GLY A 132 -17.24 -5.25 21.76
N ASP A 133 -15.95 -5.18 21.48
CA ASP A 133 -14.85 -5.71 22.30
C ASP A 133 -14.32 -4.72 23.34
N GLY A 134 -14.92 -3.52 23.43
CA GLY A 134 -14.57 -2.48 24.39
C GLY A 134 -13.45 -1.55 23.93
N LEU A 135 -12.95 -1.72 22.71
CA LEU A 135 -11.92 -0.82 22.15
C LEU A 135 -12.55 0.52 21.76
N VAL A 136 -11.83 1.61 22.03
CA VAL A 136 -12.22 2.95 21.56
C VAL A 136 -11.77 3.09 20.10
N LEU A 137 -12.76 3.24 19.20
CA LEU A 137 -12.52 3.40 17.77
C LEU A 137 -12.14 4.83 17.41
N GLU A 138 -12.86 5.79 18.01
CA GLU A 138 -12.71 7.20 17.69
C GLU A 138 -13.06 8.05 18.92
N ILE A 139 -12.36 9.15 19.08
CA ILE A 139 -12.71 10.19 20.06
C ILE A 139 -13.06 11.44 19.26
N ILE A 140 -14.34 11.79 19.26
CA ILE A 140 -14.84 13.02 18.66
C ILE A 140 -14.72 14.11 19.72
N GLU A 141 -13.69 14.92 19.65
CA GLU A 141 -13.52 16.06 20.54
C GLU A 141 -14.68 17.04 20.37
N ARG A 142 -15.24 17.49 21.48
CA ARG A 142 -16.20 18.57 21.45
C ARG A 142 -15.43 19.85 21.15
N ILE A 143 -15.53 20.35 19.91
CA ILE A 143 -15.06 21.70 19.60
C ILE A 143 -15.86 22.64 20.49
N PRO A 144 -15.27 23.34 21.50
CA PRO A 144 -15.99 24.35 22.22
C PRO A 144 -16.43 25.36 21.16
N LEU A 145 -17.74 25.39 20.91
CA LEU A 145 -18.32 26.52 20.18
C LEU A 145 -17.89 27.72 21.01
N GLY A 146 -16.87 28.43 20.51
CA GLY A 146 -16.27 29.57 21.16
C GLY A 146 -17.40 30.43 21.71
N GLY A 147 -17.38 30.64 23.03
CA GLY A 147 -18.38 31.42 23.68
C GLY A 147 -18.61 32.67 22.87
N GLY A 148 -19.86 32.86 22.48
CA GLY A 148 -20.26 34.10 21.84
C GLY A 148 -19.74 35.23 22.71
N THR A 149 -18.61 35.78 22.32
CA THR A 149 -18.21 37.10 22.79
C THR A 149 -19.33 38.01 22.34
N GLY A 150 -20.07 38.45 23.38
CA GLY A 150 -21.19 39.35 23.23
C GLY A 150 -20.88 40.39 22.17
N LEU A 151 -21.78 40.48 21.21
CA LEU A 151 -22.00 41.74 20.55
C LEU A 151 -22.36 42.70 21.66
N SER A 152 -21.35 43.37 22.18
CA SER A 152 -21.56 44.60 22.91
C SER A 152 -22.20 45.55 21.91
N ASP A 153 -23.53 45.71 22.14
CA ASP A 153 -24.28 46.81 21.65
C ASP A 153 -23.48 48.12 22.00
N THR A 154 -22.75 48.61 21.04
CA THR A 154 -22.08 49.86 21.13
C THR A 154 -22.76 50.82 20.16
N GLY A 155 -23.81 51.45 20.72
CA GLY A 155 -24.13 52.84 20.42
C GLY A 155 -24.28 53.22 18.98
N LEU A 156 -25.51 53.17 18.46
CA LEU A 156 -25.92 54.07 17.42
C LEU A 156 -25.75 55.49 17.95
N SER A 157 -24.70 56.15 17.56
CA SER A 157 -24.68 57.61 17.55
C SER A 157 -25.04 58.09 16.18
N ASP A 158 -26.32 58.42 16.11
CA ASP A 158 -26.89 59.33 15.17
C ASP A 158 -26.03 60.60 15.03
N THR A 159 -25.46 60.87 13.88
CA THR A 159 -25.08 62.22 13.49
C THR A 159 -24.97 62.37 11.98
N GLY A 160 -25.90 63.14 11.42
CA GLY A 160 -25.60 64.13 10.41
C GLY A 160 -25.88 63.77 8.95
N LEU A 161 -27.02 64.20 8.56
CA LEU A 161 -27.29 64.68 7.21
C LEU A 161 -26.14 65.42 6.57
N SER A 162 -25.84 65.09 5.34
CA SER A 162 -25.53 66.11 4.33
C SER A 162 -25.72 65.50 2.93
N ASP A 163 -26.82 65.77 2.38
CA ASP A 163 -27.19 66.19 1.06
C ASP A 163 -26.00 66.77 0.28
N THR A 164 -25.79 66.30 -0.93
CA THR A 164 -25.52 67.07 -2.15
C THR A 164 -25.02 66.18 -3.29
N GLY A 165 -25.74 66.28 -4.44
CA GLY A 165 -25.14 66.35 -5.75
C GLY A 165 -25.28 65.16 -6.67
N LEU A 166 -26.37 65.03 -7.33
CA LEU A 166 -26.60 65.10 -8.78
C LEU A 166 -25.38 65.07 -9.70
N SER A 167 -25.41 64.11 -10.61
CA SER A 167 -25.03 64.10 -12.03
C SER A 167 -24.95 62.66 -12.49
N ASP A 168 -25.90 62.12 -13.21
CA ASP A 168 -26.33 62.22 -14.60
C ASP A 168 -25.21 61.93 -15.63
N THR A 169 -25.62 61.25 -16.63
CA THR A 169 -24.94 60.83 -17.88
C THR A 169 -24.34 59.41 -17.80
N GLY A 170 -24.75 58.46 -18.58
CA GLY A 170 -25.30 58.37 -19.90
C GLY A 170 -24.89 57.04 -20.51
N VAL A 171 -25.84 56.28 -20.91
CA VAL A 171 -26.06 55.76 -22.29
C VAL A 171 -24.90 55.02 -22.98
N SER A 172 -25.15 53.82 -23.36
CA SER A 172 -25.07 53.18 -24.68
C SER A 172 -24.62 51.72 -24.56
N THR A 173 -25.51 50.77 -24.73
CA THR A 173 -25.95 50.04 -25.94
C THR A 173 -24.85 49.44 -26.80
N THR A 174 -25.19 48.21 -27.20
CA THR A 174 -24.83 47.56 -28.46
C THR A 174 -23.59 46.69 -28.36
N GLY A 175 -23.61 45.45 -28.70
CA GLY A 175 -24.31 44.59 -29.60
C GLY A 175 -23.54 43.30 -29.71
N LEU A 176 -24.28 42.27 -29.86
CA LEU A 176 -24.36 41.32 -30.95
C LEU A 176 -23.11 40.66 -31.51
N SER A 177 -23.27 39.35 -31.55
CA SER A 177 -22.82 38.41 -32.60
C SER A 177 -21.36 37.94 -32.54
N ASN A 178 -21.08 36.70 -32.47
CA ASN A 178 -21.42 35.56 -33.32
C ASN A 178 -21.01 34.27 -32.59
#